data_718d11e6661c02054990423e44a35378
#
_entry.id   718d11e6661c02054990423e44a35378
#
_cell.length_a   1.000
_cell.length_b   1.000
_cell.length_c   1.000
_cell.angle_alpha   90.00
_cell.angle_beta   90.00
_cell.angle_gamma   90.00
#
_symmetry.space_group_name_H-M   'P 1'
#
loop_
_entity.id
_entity.type
_entity.pdbx_description
1 polymer ?
#
loop_
_entity_poly.entity_id
_entity_poly.type
_entity_poly.pdbx_seq_one_letter_code
_entity_poly.pdbx_strand_id
1 'polypeptide(L)'
;MDPRFQPIIYNYLKKKKLNGKYSAFTIAGSAIGVTANKFKKWHKAFWDNIETSIKLHQIKKLIVINHRDCGAAKIVNGSKIFDKSNETKIHKSSFVELRKKFKKKYPKLKIELKLISLNKKIENF
;
A
#
# COMPACT_ATOMS: atom_id res chain seq x y z
N MET A 1 -5.18 -7.15 -1.50
CA MET A 1 -5.70 -8.53 -1.58
C MET A 1 -7.08 -8.63 -2.24
N ASP A 2 -7.60 -7.58 -2.80
CA ASP A 2 -8.86 -7.63 -3.56
C ASP A 2 -8.60 -8.28 -4.93
N PRO A 3 -9.27 -9.41 -5.26
CA PRO A 3 -8.99 -10.16 -6.49
C PRO A 3 -9.29 -9.37 -7.76
N ARG A 4 -10.21 -8.40 -7.72
CA ARG A 4 -10.54 -7.54 -8.87
C ARG A 4 -9.33 -6.74 -9.38
N PHE A 5 -8.37 -6.47 -8.51
CA PHE A 5 -7.19 -5.67 -8.82
C PHE A 5 -5.95 -6.50 -9.19
N GLN A 6 -5.97 -7.83 -9.00
CA GLN A 6 -4.82 -8.68 -9.33
C GLN A 6 -4.33 -8.50 -10.77
N PRO A 7 -5.18 -8.61 -11.81
CA PRO A 7 -4.71 -8.44 -13.18
C PRO A 7 -4.24 -7.01 -13.47
N ILE A 8 -4.86 -6.00 -12.84
CA ILE A 8 -4.47 -4.59 -13.02
C ILE A 8 -3.08 -4.36 -12.42
N ILE A 9 -2.83 -4.85 -11.22
CA ILE A 9 -1.54 -4.74 -10.53
C ILE A 9 -0.46 -5.52 -11.30
N TYR A 10 -0.76 -6.73 -11.71
CA TYR A 10 0.15 -7.55 -12.51
C TYR A 10 0.60 -6.82 -13.79
N ASN A 11 -0.37 -6.32 -14.56
CA ASN A 11 -0.09 -5.59 -15.80
C ASN A 11 0.70 -4.29 -15.54
N TYR A 12 0.40 -3.57 -14.46
CA TYR A 12 1.16 -2.40 -14.06
C TYR A 12 2.63 -2.74 -13.77
N LEU A 13 2.89 -3.77 -12.97
CA LEU A 13 4.24 -4.20 -12.63
C LEU A 13 5.00 -4.76 -13.86
N LYS A 14 4.30 -5.49 -14.73
CA LYS A 14 4.86 -5.97 -16.01
C LYS A 14 5.29 -4.82 -16.92
N LYS A 15 4.45 -3.78 -17.08
CA LYS A 15 4.79 -2.56 -17.83
C LYS A 15 6.01 -1.84 -17.24
N LYS A 16 6.21 -1.91 -15.92
CA LYS A 16 7.39 -1.39 -15.22
C LYS A 16 8.63 -2.29 -15.35
N LYS A 17 8.55 -3.38 -16.11
CA LYS A 17 9.63 -4.38 -16.29
C LYS A 17 10.10 -4.99 -14.96
N LEU A 18 9.19 -5.17 -14.02
CA LEU A 18 9.45 -5.70 -12.68
C LEU A 18 9.16 -7.20 -12.56
N ASN A 19 8.68 -7.86 -13.61
CA ASN A 19 8.38 -9.28 -13.60
C ASN A 19 9.60 -10.10 -13.12
N GLY A 20 9.41 -10.96 -12.11
CA GLY A 20 10.49 -11.73 -11.51
C GLY A 20 11.51 -10.92 -10.69
N LYS A 21 11.24 -9.64 -10.43
CA LYS A 21 12.20 -8.72 -9.76
C LYS A 21 11.62 -8.07 -8.50
N TYR A 22 10.57 -8.61 -7.92
CA TYR A 22 9.98 -8.08 -6.68
C TYR A 22 9.50 -9.20 -5.77
N SER A 23 9.51 -8.94 -4.47
CA SER A 23 8.81 -9.74 -3.47
C SER A 23 7.47 -9.09 -3.15
N ALA A 24 6.41 -9.88 -3.09
CA ALA A 24 5.08 -9.38 -2.79
C ALA A 24 4.73 -9.57 -1.30
N PHE A 25 4.21 -8.54 -0.68
CA PHE A 25 3.56 -8.62 0.62
C PHE A 25 2.14 -8.08 0.47
N THR A 26 1.16 -8.95 0.70
CA THR A 26 -0.25 -8.62 0.49
C THR A 26 -1.00 -8.58 1.81
N ILE A 27 -1.63 -7.46 2.11
CA ILE A 27 -2.41 -7.24 3.33
C ILE A 27 -3.66 -6.41 3.01
N ALA A 28 -4.74 -6.61 3.78
CA ALA A 28 -5.96 -5.84 3.61
C ALA A 28 -5.69 -4.34 3.78
N GLY A 29 -6.15 -3.52 2.81
CA GLY A 29 -5.97 -2.08 2.82
C GLY A 29 -4.57 -1.58 2.50
N SER A 30 -3.58 -2.48 2.31
CA SER A 30 -2.20 -2.10 2.02
C SER A 30 -1.68 -1.03 3.00
N ALA A 31 -1.43 0.22 2.59
CA ALA A 31 -0.98 1.29 3.50
C ALA A 31 -1.93 1.50 4.68
N ILE A 32 -3.23 1.39 4.50
CA ILE A 32 -4.23 1.51 5.58
C ILE A 32 -4.03 0.39 6.60
N GLY A 33 -3.83 -0.84 6.15
CA GLY A 33 -3.63 -2.01 7.02
C GLY A 33 -2.39 -1.91 7.89
N VAL A 34 -1.37 -1.17 7.46
CA VAL A 34 -0.09 -1.03 8.18
C VAL A 34 0.10 0.31 8.88
N THR A 35 -0.89 1.18 8.82
CA THR A 35 -0.85 2.50 9.50
C THR A 35 -2.04 2.76 10.41
N ALA A 36 -3.24 2.31 10.02
CA ALA A 36 -4.45 2.57 10.79
C ALA A 36 -4.44 1.84 12.14
N ASN A 37 -4.83 2.55 13.20
CA ASN A 37 -4.83 2.00 14.55
C ASN A 37 -5.75 0.78 14.70
N LYS A 38 -6.83 0.73 13.93
CA LYS A 38 -7.76 -0.41 13.88
C LYS A 38 -7.08 -1.73 13.51
N PHE A 39 -5.97 -1.66 12.77
CA PHE A 39 -5.19 -2.81 12.29
C PHE A 39 -3.80 -2.90 12.93
N LYS A 40 -3.59 -2.29 14.09
CA LYS A 40 -2.27 -2.22 14.74
C LYS A 40 -1.59 -3.57 14.95
N LYS A 41 -2.36 -4.67 15.10
CA LYS A 41 -1.83 -6.03 15.24
C LYS A 41 -1.01 -6.50 14.03
N TRP A 42 -1.24 -5.91 12.84
CA TRP A 42 -0.54 -6.27 11.61
C TRP A 42 0.72 -5.45 11.37
N HIS A 43 0.89 -4.33 12.07
CA HIS A 43 1.98 -3.40 11.79
C HIS A 43 3.35 -4.03 12.01
N LYS A 44 3.52 -4.81 13.07
CA LYS A 44 4.80 -5.49 13.34
C LYS A 44 5.18 -6.46 12.22
N ALA A 45 4.23 -7.29 11.78
CA ALA A 45 4.46 -8.25 10.69
C ALA A 45 4.93 -7.55 9.40
N PHE A 46 4.33 -6.42 9.06
CA PHE A 46 4.77 -5.61 7.91
C PHE A 46 6.22 -5.16 8.05
N TRP A 47 6.57 -4.55 9.18
CA TRP A 47 7.93 -4.03 9.40
C TRP A 47 8.98 -5.15 9.44
N ASP A 48 8.66 -6.28 10.06
CA ASP A 48 9.53 -7.46 10.08
C ASP A 48 9.78 -8.00 8.65
N ASN A 49 8.73 -8.02 7.80
CA ASN A 49 8.87 -8.43 6.39
C ASN A 49 9.72 -7.45 5.58
N ILE A 50 9.56 -6.14 5.77
CA ILE A 50 10.41 -5.14 5.11
C ILE A 50 11.86 -5.33 5.52
N GLU A 51 12.15 -5.46 6.80
CA GLU A 51 13.51 -5.67 7.30
C GLU A 51 14.13 -6.95 6.74
N THR A 52 13.36 -8.04 6.73
CA THR A 52 13.79 -9.31 6.16
C THR A 52 14.08 -9.20 4.66
N SER A 53 13.20 -8.51 3.91
CA SER A 53 13.40 -8.29 2.48
C SER A 53 14.65 -7.44 2.18
N ILE A 54 14.96 -6.46 3.04
CA ILE A 54 16.19 -5.68 2.93
C ILE A 54 17.41 -6.59 3.13
N LYS A 55 17.39 -7.43 4.17
CA LYS A 55 18.51 -8.33 4.52
C LYS A 55 18.74 -9.41 3.47
N LEU A 56 17.67 -10.07 3.00
CA LEU A 56 17.77 -11.22 2.10
C LEU A 56 17.90 -10.81 0.63
N HIS A 57 17.21 -9.77 0.20
CA HIS A 57 17.08 -9.40 -1.21
C HIS A 57 17.66 -8.02 -1.55
N GLN A 58 18.20 -7.32 -0.57
CA GLN A 58 18.79 -5.99 -0.76
C GLN A 58 17.87 -5.04 -1.54
N ILE A 59 16.59 -5.06 -1.23
CA ILE A 59 15.60 -4.22 -1.91
C ILE A 59 16.02 -2.73 -1.85
N LYS A 60 15.79 -2.02 -2.95
CA LYS A 60 16.15 -0.60 -3.08
C LYS A 60 14.93 0.31 -3.07
N LYS A 61 13.75 -0.28 -3.20
CA LYS A 61 12.50 0.45 -3.36
C LYS A 61 11.31 -0.34 -2.80
N LEU A 62 10.41 0.37 -2.14
CA LEU A 62 9.09 -0.11 -1.76
C LEU A 62 8.04 0.53 -2.68
N ILE A 63 7.21 -0.29 -3.33
CA ILE A 63 6.03 0.16 -4.08
C ILE A 63 4.80 -0.24 -3.29
N VAL A 64 4.04 0.74 -2.83
CA VAL A 64 2.81 0.53 -2.06
C VAL A 64 1.62 0.84 -2.95
N ILE A 65 0.73 -0.13 -3.08
CA ILE A 65 -0.43 -0.03 -3.96
C ILE A 65 -1.70 -0.19 -3.14
N ASN A 66 -2.43 0.90 -2.99
CA ASN A 66 -3.81 0.91 -2.50
C ASN A 66 -4.76 0.87 -3.71
N HIS A 67 -6.02 0.55 -3.48
CA HIS A 67 -7.05 0.57 -4.52
C HIS A 67 -8.31 1.30 -4.06
N ARG A 68 -9.10 1.82 -5.01
CA ARG A 68 -10.42 2.41 -4.78
C ARG A 68 -11.44 1.32 -4.42
N ASP A 69 -12.56 1.73 -3.85
CA ASP A 69 -13.61 0.85 -3.32
C ASP A 69 -13.05 -0.18 -2.32
N CYS A 70 -12.22 0.33 -1.40
CA CYS A 70 -11.47 -0.49 -0.47
C CYS A 70 -12.28 -0.81 0.79
N GLY A 71 -12.49 -2.12 1.05
CA GLY A 71 -13.18 -2.58 2.26
C GLY A 71 -12.48 -2.14 3.56
N ALA A 72 -11.15 -2.14 3.60
CA ALA A 72 -10.40 -1.66 4.77
C ALA A 72 -10.59 -0.15 4.99
N ALA A 73 -10.70 0.64 3.93
CA ALA A 73 -11.02 2.05 4.02
C ALA A 73 -12.44 2.26 4.58
N LYS A 74 -13.40 1.46 4.13
CA LYS A 74 -14.77 1.47 4.71
C LYS A 74 -14.78 1.17 6.20
N ILE A 75 -14.03 0.18 6.64
CA ILE A 75 -13.89 -0.19 8.06
C ILE A 75 -13.30 0.97 8.88
N VAL A 76 -12.28 1.64 8.37
CA VAL A 76 -11.66 2.80 9.05
C VAL A 76 -12.60 4.01 9.06
N ASN A 77 -13.37 4.21 8.00
CA ASN A 77 -14.37 5.28 7.91
C ASN A 77 -15.49 5.13 8.96
N GLY A 78 -15.80 3.90 9.37
CA GLY A 78 -16.85 3.60 10.34
C GLY A 78 -18.25 3.95 9.83
N SER A 79 -19.07 4.56 10.70
CA SER A 79 -20.46 4.94 10.39
C SER A 79 -20.62 6.22 9.55
N LYS A 80 -19.54 6.90 9.20
CA LYS A 80 -19.57 8.10 8.38
C LYS A 80 -19.90 7.75 6.92
N ILE A 81 -20.44 8.74 6.19
CA ILE A 81 -20.68 8.59 4.74
C ILE A 81 -19.37 8.21 4.05
N PHE A 82 -19.40 7.11 3.31
CA PHE A 82 -18.25 6.62 2.55
C PHE A 82 -18.42 7.02 1.08
N ASP A 83 -18.01 8.23 0.78
CA ASP A 83 -17.94 8.76 -0.57
C ASP A 83 -16.48 8.81 -1.07
N LYS A 84 -16.30 9.18 -2.33
CA LYS A 84 -14.99 9.29 -2.96
C LYS A 84 -14.06 10.27 -2.24
N SER A 85 -14.60 11.35 -1.65
CA SER A 85 -13.82 12.36 -0.93
C SER A 85 -13.26 11.77 0.37
N ASN A 86 -14.11 11.12 1.16
CA ASN A 86 -13.72 10.51 2.44
C ASN A 86 -12.78 9.34 2.21
N GLU A 87 -13.04 8.50 1.21
CA GLU A 87 -12.10 7.45 0.82
C GLU A 87 -10.73 8.02 0.45
N THR A 88 -10.70 9.11 -0.34
CA THR A 88 -9.43 9.77 -0.72
C THR A 88 -8.67 10.29 0.49
N LYS A 89 -9.35 10.89 1.47
CA LYS A 89 -8.72 11.36 2.71
C LYS A 89 -8.07 10.22 3.49
N ILE A 90 -8.75 9.07 3.59
CA ILE A 90 -8.22 7.89 4.29
C ILE A 90 -6.96 7.36 3.59
N HIS A 91 -6.98 7.23 2.26
CA HIS A 91 -5.80 6.82 1.51
C HIS A 91 -4.64 7.80 1.67
N LYS A 92 -4.88 9.10 1.51
CA LYS A 92 -3.86 10.14 1.70
C LYS A 92 -3.24 10.09 3.08
N SER A 93 -4.05 10.03 4.12
CA SER A 93 -3.59 9.95 5.51
C SER A 93 -2.69 8.72 5.73
N SER A 94 -3.11 7.55 5.24
CA SER A 94 -2.30 6.32 5.36
C SER A 94 -0.97 6.42 4.61
N PHE A 95 -0.96 7.04 3.43
CA PHE A 95 0.25 7.25 2.65
C PHE A 95 1.23 8.22 3.30
N VAL A 96 0.73 9.33 3.84
CA VAL A 96 1.57 10.30 4.57
C VAL A 96 2.22 9.64 5.78
N GLU A 97 1.43 8.92 6.58
CA GLU A 97 1.92 8.24 7.78
C GLU A 97 2.94 7.14 7.43
N LEU A 98 2.66 6.32 6.43
CA LEU A 98 3.57 5.28 6.00
C LEU A 98 4.88 5.87 5.47
N ARG A 99 4.81 6.90 4.63
CA ARG A 99 6.00 7.58 4.10
C ARG A 99 6.87 8.13 5.22
N LYS A 100 6.26 8.80 6.21
CA LYS A 100 6.96 9.34 7.38
C LYS A 100 7.70 8.25 8.15
N LYS A 101 7.01 7.17 8.51
CA LYS A 101 7.61 6.04 9.24
C LYS A 101 8.69 5.34 8.42
N PHE A 102 8.44 5.10 7.13
CA PHE A 102 9.38 4.43 6.24
C PHE A 102 10.67 5.24 6.08
N LYS A 103 10.56 6.55 5.82
CA LYS A 103 11.74 7.42 5.68
C LYS A 103 12.54 7.56 6.97
N LYS A 104 11.87 7.54 8.12
CA LYS A 104 12.58 7.54 9.42
C LYS A 104 13.40 6.26 9.63
N LYS A 105 12.84 5.08 9.25
CA LYS A 105 13.53 3.79 9.42
C LYS A 105 14.55 3.51 8.32
N TYR A 106 14.24 3.89 7.08
CA TYR A 106 15.02 3.54 5.89
C TYR A 106 15.22 4.75 4.98
N PRO A 107 15.99 5.78 5.42
CA PRO A 107 16.10 7.06 4.70
C PRO A 107 16.69 6.92 3.29
N LYS A 108 17.50 5.87 3.05
CA LYS A 108 18.15 5.62 1.75
C LYS A 108 17.24 4.88 0.75
N LEU A 109 16.16 4.25 1.21
CA LEU A 109 15.26 3.50 0.34
C LEU A 109 14.22 4.40 -0.32
N LYS A 110 13.92 4.11 -1.59
CA LYS A 110 12.84 4.80 -2.32
C LYS A 110 11.48 4.23 -1.90
N ILE A 111 10.45 5.09 -1.87
CA ILE A 111 9.07 4.69 -1.68
C ILE A 111 8.19 5.33 -2.74
N GLU A 112 7.41 4.51 -3.43
CA GLU A 112 6.37 4.92 -4.37
C GLU A 112 5.00 4.53 -3.81
N LEU A 113 4.05 5.47 -3.84
CA LEU A 113 2.70 5.28 -3.31
C LEU A 113 1.69 5.46 -4.44
N LYS A 114 0.87 4.45 -4.66
CA LYS A 114 -0.07 4.38 -5.78
C LYS A 114 -1.48 4.07 -5.29
N LEU A 115 -2.46 4.73 -5.89
CA LEU A 115 -3.88 4.41 -5.71
C LEU A 115 -4.47 4.03 -7.06
N ILE A 116 -4.94 2.78 -7.18
CA ILE A 116 -5.44 2.21 -8.44
C ILE A 116 -6.97 2.10 -8.40
N SER A 117 -7.61 2.47 -9.50
CA SER A 117 -9.04 2.32 -9.72
C SER A 117 -9.35 1.14 -10.66
N LEU A 118 -10.58 0.61 -10.64
CA LEU A 118 -11.01 -0.48 -11.54
C LEU A 118 -10.92 -0.10 -13.02
N ASN A 119 -11.08 1.17 -13.36
CA ASN A 119 -10.84 1.68 -14.72
C ASN A 119 -9.35 1.81 -15.10
N LYS A 120 -8.46 1.20 -14.32
CA LYS A 120 -7.00 1.16 -14.50
C LYS A 120 -6.30 2.52 -14.32
N LYS A 121 -7.01 3.56 -13.87
CA LYS A 121 -6.37 4.85 -13.53
C LYS A 121 -5.46 4.66 -12.31
N ILE A 122 -4.25 5.20 -12.39
CA ILE A 122 -3.25 5.17 -11.32
C ILE A 122 -2.97 6.60 -10.89
N GLU A 123 -3.22 6.86 -9.62
CA GLU A 123 -2.91 8.13 -8.97
C GLU A 123 -1.60 7.96 -8.16
N ASN A 124 -0.70 8.93 -8.27
CA ASN A 124 0.58 8.94 -7.53
C ASN A 124 0.48 9.89 -6.33
N PHE A 125 1.13 9.53 -5.24
CA PHE A 125 1.14 10.29 -4.00
C PHE A 125 2.56 10.53 -3.48
#